data_d15c2de5058cb9ec0b11df75523e3b23
#
_entry.id   d15c2de5058cb9ec0b11df75523e3b23
#
_cell.length_a   1.000
_cell.length_b   1.000
_cell.length_c   1.000
_cell.angle_alpha   90.00
_cell.angle_beta   90.00
_cell.angle_gamma   90.00
#
_symmetry.space_group_name_H-M   'P 1'
#
loop_
_entity.id
_entity.type
_entity.pdbx_description
1 polymer ?
#
loop_
_entity_poly.entity_id
_entity_poly.type
_entity_poly.pdbx_seq_one_letter_code
_entity_poly.pdbx_strand_id
1 'polypeptide(L)'
;MTLRFAGKNIFPSLMLSNFLGINEGSHVAFMIDMDRPENIYIRKAEDGEVYTAVVSMNDRTKGKLSMSSKAVVNHVLSHVQFPASFTCHVTDKPITIDGKKYYRILTNQPYK
;
A
#
# COMPACT_ATOMS: atom_id res chain seq x y z
N MET A 1 -9.53 -4.69 -5.88
CA MET A 1 -8.15 -4.17 -5.76
C MET A 1 -7.63 -4.49 -4.37
N THR A 2 -6.46 -5.07 -4.31
CA THR A 2 -5.93 -5.56 -3.03
C THR A 2 -4.46 -5.21 -2.84
N LEU A 3 -4.06 -5.13 -1.56
CA LEU A 3 -2.67 -5.10 -1.12
C LEU A 3 -2.43 -6.30 -0.21
N ARG A 4 -1.43 -7.10 -0.54
CA ARG A 4 -1.01 -8.21 0.31
C ARG A 4 0.22 -7.80 1.10
N PHE A 5 0.15 -8.01 2.40
CA PHE A 5 1.27 -7.78 3.32
C PHE A 5 1.90 -9.13 3.66
N ALA A 6 3.17 -9.27 3.39
CA ALA A 6 3.90 -10.51 3.66
C ALA A 6 5.31 -10.16 4.16
N GLY A 7 5.56 -10.37 5.45
CA GLY A 7 6.80 -9.96 6.08
C GLY A 7 7.02 -8.46 5.96
N LYS A 8 8.12 -8.07 5.35
CA LYS A 8 8.47 -6.66 5.11
C LYS A 8 7.92 -6.12 3.80
N ASN A 9 7.33 -6.97 2.98
CA ASN A 9 6.96 -6.64 1.61
C ASN A 9 5.47 -6.38 1.48
N ILE A 10 5.12 -5.52 0.55
CA ILE A 10 3.75 -5.18 0.20
C ILE A 10 3.59 -5.46 -1.29
N PHE A 11 2.60 -6.27 -1.64
CA PHE A 11 2.35 -6.68 -3.02
C PHE A 11 1.01 -6.13 -3.48
N PRO A 12 1.01 -5.13 -4.39
CA PRO A 12 -0.24 -4.68 -5.00
C PRO A 12 -0.74 -5.72 -6.00
N SER A 13 -2.07 -5.92 -6.05
CA SER A 13 -2.65 -6.74 -7.09
C SER A 13 -2.43 -6.10 -8.47
N LEU A 14 -2.54 -6.89 -9.52
CA LEU A 14 -2.44 -6.36 -10.89
C LEU A 14 -3.49 -5.28 -11.13
N MET A 15 -4.72 -5.51 -10.66
CA MET A 15 -5.80 -4.54 -10.81
C MET A 15 -5.47 -3.22 -10.11
N LEU A 16 -4.95 -3.27 -8.88
CA LEU A 16 -4.55 -2.07 -8.15
C LEU A 16 -3.38 -1.37 -8.85
N SER A 17 -2.39 -2.13 -9.32
CA SER A 17 -1.24 -1.58 -10.02
C SER A 17 -1.67 -0.82 -11.27
N ASN A 18 -2.58 -1.39 -12.05
CA ASN A 18 -3.12 -0.75 -13.24
C ASN A 18 -3.96 0.48 -12.89
N PHE A 19 -4.77 0.37 -11.84
CA PHE A 19 -5.62 1.47 -11.39
C PHE A 19 -4.80 2.69 -10.94
N LEU A 20 -3.74 2.46 -10.16
CA LEU A 20 -2.84 3.54 -9.70
C LEU A 20 -1.86 3.99 -10.78
N GLY A 21 -1.64 3.18 -11.81
CA GLY A 21 -0.65 3.47 -12.85
C GLY A 21 0.78 3.26 -12.38
N ILE A 22 1.02 2.28 -11.51
CA ILE A 22 2.37 2.01 -10.97
C ILE A 22 3.04 0.86 -11.72
N ASN A 23 4.35 1.02 -11.93
CA ASN A 23 5.23 0.04 -12.56
C ASN A 23 6.53 -0.04 -11.75
N GLU A 24 7.45 -0.89 -12.22
CA GLU A 24 8.79 -0.92 -11.66
C GLU A 24 9.43 0.49 -11.69
N GLY A 25 9.97 0.91 -10.57
CA GLY A 25 10.57 2.24 -10.42
C GLY A 25 9.61 3.33 -9.99
N SER A 26 8.31 3.08 -10.02
CA SER A 26 7.33 4.05 -9.51
C SER A 26 7.48 4.24 -8.00
N HIS A 27 7.10 5.42 -7.51
CA HIS A 27 7.06 5.71 -6.09
C HIS A 27 5.60 5.71 -5.62
N VAL A 28 5.37 5.19 -4.42
CA VAL A 28 4.06 5.10 -3.81
C VAL A 28 4.10 5.81 -2.47
N ALA A 29 3.12 6.65 -2.21
CA ALA A 29 2.96 7.37 -0.96
C ALA A 29 1.87 6.73 -0.13
N PHE A 30 2.13 6.58 1.17
CA PHE A 30 1.16 6.13 2.15
C PHE A 30 0.88 7.27 3.11
N MET A 31 -0.35 7.34 3.60
CA MET A 31 -0.73 8.29 4.64
C MET A 31 -1.47 7.58 5.75
N ILE A 32 -1.09 7.88 6.97
CA ILE A 32 -1.74 7.35 8.18
C ILE A 32 -2.46 8.51 8.85
N ASP A 33 -3.75 8.33 9.11
CA ASP A 33 -4.55 9.32 9.82
C ASP A 33 -4.19 9.24 11.32
N MET A 34 -3.57 10.29 11.84
CA MET A 34 -3.12 10.29 13.23
C MET A 34 -4.27 10.32 14.23
N ASP A 35 -5.43 10.84 13.84
CA ASP A 35 -6.63 10.85 14.69
C ASP A 35 -7.34 9.49 14.69
N ARG A 36 -7.23 8.76 13.58
CA ARG A 36 -7.78 7.42 13.41
C ARG A 36 -6.74 6.52 12.77
N PRO A 37 -5.81 5.99 13.56
CA PRO A 37 -4.66 5.24 13.03
C PRO A 37 -5.01 4.00 12.21
N GLU A 38 -6.23 3.49 12.34
CA GLU A 38 -6.72 2.39 11.51
C GLU A 38 -6.99 2.82 10.07
N ASN A 39 -7.07 4.12 9.80
CA ASN A 39 -7.27 4.64 8.46
C ASN A 39 -5.92 4.89 7.79
N ILE A 40 -5.62 4.08 6.78
CA ILE A 40 -4.39 4.16 6.00
C ILE A 40 -4.77 4.33 4.54
N TYR A 41 -4.05 5.19 3.84
CA TYR A 41 -4.35 5.56 2.47
C TYR A 41 -3.12 5.35 1.59
N ILE A 42 -3.36 5.10 0.31
CA ILE A 42 -2.30 4.87 -0.68
C ILE A 42 -2.58 5.73 -1.92
N ARG A 43 -1.52 6.22 -2.56
CA ARG A 43 -1.57 6.84 -3.88
C ARG A 43 -0.25 6.68 -4.60
N LYS A 44 -0.28 6.82 -5.92
CA LYS A 44 0.97 6.95 -6.68
C LYS A 44 1.59 8.30 -6.34
N ALA A 45 2.87 8.30 -5.98
CA ALA A 45 3.60 9.53 -5.69
C ALA A 45 4.02 10.23 -6.99
N GLU A 46 4.17 11.54 -6.91
CA GLU A 46 4.71 12.35 -8.00
C GLU A 46 6.24 12.34 -7.95
N ASP A 47 6.86 12.71 -9.06
CA ASP A 47 8.32 12.82 -9.13
C ASP A 47 8.83 13.83 -8.11
N GLY A 48 9.89 13.47 -7.39
CA GLY A 48 10.50 14.34 -6.40
C GLY A 48 9.88 14.27 -5.01
N GLU A 49 8.82 13.54 -4.80
CA GLU A 49 8.27 13.34 -3.45
C GLU A 49 9.23 12.51 -2.60
N VAL A 50 9.32 12.85 -1.33
CA VAL A 50 10.14 12.14 -0.33
C VAL A 50 9.24 11.25 0.54
N TYR A 51 9.87 10.36 1.30
CA TYR A 51 9.17 9.42 2.20
C TYR A 51 8.19 8.50 1.45
N THR A 52 8.63 8.00 0.31
CA THR A 52 7.84 7.10 -0.52
C THR A 52 8.47 5.71 -0.57
N ALA A 53 7.67 4.71 -0.90
CA ALA A 53 8.15 3.37 -1.20
C ALA A 53 8.41 3.24 -2.69
N VAL A 54 9.51 2.59 -3.08
CA VAL A 54 9.84 2.34 -4.48
C VAL A 54 9.31 0.97 -4.89
N VAL A 55 8.61 0.92 -6.00
CA VAL A 55 8.09 -0.33 -6.55
C VAL A 55 9.22 -1.05 -7.29
N SER A 56 9.42 -2.31 -6.97
CA SER A 56 10.44 -3.14 -7.61
C SER A 56 9.83 -4.42 -8.16
N MET A 57 10.55 -5.04 -9.08
CA MET A 57 10.20 -6.33 -9.67
C MET A 57 11.50 -7.13 -9.78
N ASN A 58 11.51 -8.36 -9.25
CA ASN A 58 12.72 -9.18 -9.29
C ASN A 58 12.35 -10.66 -9.40
N ASP A 59 13.37 -11.50 -9.55
CA ASP A 59 13.18 -12.94 -9.71
C ASP A 59 12.52 -13.60 -8.49
N ARG A 60 12.77 -13.06 -7.29
CA ARG A 60 12.17 -13.58 -6.06
C ARG A 60 10.66 -13.38 -6.04
N THR A 61 10.17 -12.33 -6.68
CA THR A 61 8.74 -12.05 -6.75
C THR A 61 8.09 -12.64 -8.00
N LYS A 62 8.84 -13.37 -8.81
CA LYS A 62 8.37 -14.00 -10.06
C LYS A 62 7.73 -13.00 -11.01
N GLY A 63 8.34 -11.83 -11.14
CA GLY A 63 7.83 -10.77 -12.00
C GLY A 63 6.68 -9.97 -11.41
N LYS A 64 6.32 -10.19 -10.16
CA LYS A 64 5.29 -9.39 -9.47
C LYS A 64 5.89 -8.12 -8.93
N LEU A 65 5.11 -7.05 -8.97
CA LEU A 65 5.50 -5.79 -8.34
C LEU A 65 5.45 -5.94 -6.82
N SER A 66 6.44 -5.37 -6.15
CA SER A 66 6.50 -5.35 -4.69
C SER A 66 7.11 -4.04 -4.22
N MET A 67 6.81 -3.67 -2.98
CA MET A 67 7.40 -2.52 -2.34
C MET A 67 7.65 -2.84 -0.87
N SER A 68 8.57 -2.12 -0.25
CA SER A 68 8.89 -2.26 1.17
C SER A 68 8.65 -0.93 1.88
N SER A 69 7.93 -0.99 2.98
CA SER A 69 7.80 0.14 3.89
C SER A 69 7.68 -0.39 5.30
N LYS A 70 8.78 -0.35 6.03
CA LYS A 70 8.82 -0.83 7.41
C LYS A 70 7.82 -0.08 8.29
N ALA A 71 7.73 1.24 8.11
CA ALA A 71 6.82 2.08 8.90
C ALA A 71 5.36 1.69 8.68
N VAL A 72 4.95 1.50 7.42
CA VAL A 72 3.57 1.13 7.09
C VAL A 72 3.27 -0.29 7.57
N VAL A 73 4.16 -1.25 7.32
CA VAL A 73 3.98 -2.64 7.75
C VAL A 73 3.85 -2.73 9.27
N ASN A 74 4.74 -2.09 10.02
CA ASN A 74 4.68 -2.09 11.47
C ASN A 74 3.40 -1.44 11.99
N HIS A 75 2.96 -0.35 11.37
CA HIS A 75 1.71 0.31 11.76
C HIS A 75 0.51 -0.60 11.54
N VAL A 76 0.41 -1.24 10.38
CA VAL A 76 -0.70 -2.16 10.09
C VAL A 76 -0.70 -3.33 11.06
N LEU A 77 0.47 -3.93 11.33
CA LEU A 77 0.58 -5.05 12.26
C LEU A 77 0.21 -4.67 13.69
N SER A 78 0.35 -3.40 14.08
CA SER A 78 -0.05 -2.96 15.42
C SER A 78 -1.57 -2.92 15.60
N HIS A 79 -2.33 -2.87 14.51
CA HIS A 79 -3.80 -2.81 14.54
C HIS A 79 -4.46 -4.09 14.07
N VAL A 80 -3.73 -4.96 13.40
CA VAL A 80 -4.26 -6.18 12.78
C VAL A 80 -3.52 -7.37 13.37
N GLN A 81 -4.22 -8.18 14.15
CA GLN A 81 -3.64 -9.39 14.75
C GLN A 81 -3.79 -10.56 13.78
N PHE A 82 -2.96 -10.56 12.75
CA PHE A 82 -2.94 -11.61 11.75
C PHE A 82 -1.56 -12.25 11.67
N PRO A 83 -1.48 -13.50 11.19
CA PRO A 83 -0.18 -14.14 11.00
C PRO A 83 0.64 -13.42 9.91
N ALA A 84 1.78 -13.97 9.58
CA ALA A 84 2.83 -13.35 8.78
C ALA A 84 2.39 -12.80 7.40
N SER A 85 1.24 -13.20 6.88
CA SER A 85 0.72 -12.60 5.64
C SER A 85 -0.79 -12.47 5.68
N PHE A 86 -1.27 -11.39 5.10
CA PHE A 86 -2.70 -11.10 4.99
C PHE A 86 -2.94 -10.12 3.84
N THR A 87 -4.19 -10.05 3.38
CA THR A 87 -4.56 -9.20 2.25
C THR A 87 -5.64 -8.22 2.68
N CYS A 88 -5.51 -6.97 2.25
CA CYS A 88 -6.51 -5.93 2.48
C CYS A 88 -7.08 -5.44 1.15
N HIS A 89 -8.37 -5.14 1.12
CA HIS A 89 -8.98 -4.45 -0.03
C HIS A 89 -8.58 -2.98 -0.03
N VAL A 90 -8.52 -2.40 -1.23
CA VAL A 90 -8.32 -0.97 -1.43
C VAL A 90 -9.54 -0.44 -2.17
N THR A 91 -10.10 0.66 -1.68
CA THR A 91 -11.29 1.26 -2.31
C THR A 91 -10.92 1.94 -3.63
N ASP A 92 -11.87 2.01 -4.55
CA ASP A 92 -11.70 2.72 -5.82
C ASP A 92 -12.25 4.16 -5.76
N LYS A 93 -12.80 4.57 -4.62
CA LYS A 93 -13.33 5.92 -4.41
C LYS A 93 -12.27 6.79 -3.76
N PRO A 94 -11.83 7.86 -4.43
CA PRO A 94 -10.78 8.71 -3.88
C PRO A 94 -11.28 9.58 -2.74
N ILE A 95 -10.37 9.86 -1.80
CA ILE A 95 -10.51 10.90 -0.79
C ILE A 95 -9.46 11.95 -1.10
N THR A 96 -9.86 13.21 -1.17
CA THR A 96 -8.93 14.31 -1.42
C THR A 96 -8.40 14.86 -0.11
N ILE A 97 -7.08 14.84 0.05
CA ILE A 97 -6.39 15.37 1.22
C ILE A 97 -5.26 16.26 0.72
N ASP A 98 -5.25 17.52 1.12
CA ASP A 98 -4.26 18.51 0.68
C ASP A 98 -4.13 18.60 -0.85
N GLY A 99 -5.26 18.49 -1.56
CA GLY A 99 -5.30 18.57 -3.00
C GLY A 99 -4.89 17.32 -3.75
N LYS A 100 -4.58 16.23 -3.04
CA LYS A 100 -4.15 14.96 -3.63
C LYS A 100 -5.19 13.87 -3.38
N LYS A 101 -5.38 13.00 -4.37
CA LYS A 101 -6.33 11.89 -4.27
C LYS A 101 -5.66 10.68 -3.65
N TYR A 102 -6.24 10.21 -2.57
CA TYR A 102 -5.82 9.00 -1.86
C TYR A 102 -6.90 7.93 -1.92
N TYR A 103 -6.49 6.68 -1.82
CA TYR A 103 -7.39 5.54 -1.79
C TYR A 103 -7.20 4.79 -0.48
N ARG A 104 -8.31 4.49 0.20
CA ARG A 104 -8.27 3.88 1.53
C ARG A 104 -7.96 2.39 1.46
N ILE A 105 -7.05 1.95 2.32
CA ILE A 105 -6.77 0.54 2.56
C ILE A 105 -7.67 0.08 3.71
N LEU A 106 -8.48 -0.95 3.46
CA LEU A 106 -9.43 -1.46 4.46
C LEU A 106 -8.72 -2.44 5.39
N THR A 107 -8.07 -1.92 6.42
CA THR A 107 -7.29 -2.73 7.37
C THR A 107 -8.15 -3.38 8.44
N ASN A 108 -9.40 -2.97 8.60
CA ASN A 108 -10.32 -3.53 9.58
C ASN A 108 -10.99 -4.83 9.11
N GLN A 109 -10.80 -5.21 7.85
CA GLN A 109 -11.39 -6.42 7.27
C GLN A 109 -10.35 -7.16 6.42
N PRO A 110 -9.18 -7.49 6.98
CA PRO A 110 -8.18 -8.24 6.23
C PRO A 110 -8.61 -9.69 6.04
N TYR A 111 -8.09 -10.33 5.00
CA TYR A 111 -8.30 -11.76 4.74
C TYR A 111 -7.01 -12.41 4.26
N LYS A 112 -7.00 -13.71 4.29
CA LYS A 112 -5.83 -14.49 3.85
C LYS A 112 -5.81 -14.67 2.35
#